data_beac6df6418cd0c765b49e48d35197d0
#
_entry.id   beac6df6418cd0c765b49e48d35197d0
#
_cell.length_a   1.000
_cell.length_b   1.000
_cell.length_c   1.000
_cell.angle_alpha   90.00
_cell.angle_beta   90.00
_cell.angle_gamma   90.00
#
_symmetry.space_group_name_H-M   'P 1'
#
loop_
_entity.id
_entity.type
_entity.pdbx_description
1 polymer ?
#
loop_
_entity_poly.entity_id
_entity_poly.type
_entity_poly.pdbx_seq_one_letter_code
_entity_poly.pdbx_strand_id
1 'polypeptide(L)'
;IGARTIESQTHRELASGLSMPVGLKNGTNGSIEVAINALKAARDPHIFLGINQMGQVSIFQTKGNPYAHVILRGGGGQPNYDEQSVAEVEAQLKAANLPSQIVIDCSHGNSNKDHRLQADVFRNVVGQILDENSSIVGMMLESNLSEGNQSIPSDLEKLKYGVSVTD
;
A
#
# COMPACT_ATOMS: atom_id res chain seq x y z
N ILE A 1 -10.51 1.37 3.81
CA ILE A 1 -10.12 0.94 2.47
C ILE A 1 -8.66 0.58 2.54
N GLY A 2 -8.32 -0.67 2.19
CA GLY A 2 -6.97 -1.19 2.28
C GLY A 2 -6.05 -0.64 1.18
N ALA A 3 -4.74 -0.71 1.44
CA ALA A 3 -3.71 -0.49 0.45
C ALA A 3 -3.53 -1.74 -0.41
N ARG A 4 -3.30 -1.56 -1.71
CA ARG A 4 -3.14 -2.65 -2.67
C ARG A 4 -1.91 -2.43 -3.53
N THR A 5 -1.30 -3.53 -3.98
CA THR A 5 -0.34 -3.51 -5.09
C THR A 5 -1.10 -3.14 -6.35
N ILE A 6 -0.74 -2.02 -6.97
CA ILE A 6 -1.54 -1.41 -8.03
C ILE A 6 -0.97 -1.71 -9.41
N GLU A 7 -1.43 -2.79 -10.00
CA GLU A 7 -1.17 -3.17 -11.39
C GLU A 7 -2.42 -2.98 -12.28
N SER A 8 -3.59 -2.86 -11.68
CA SER A 8 -4.87 -2.75 -12.38
C SER A 8 -5.24 -1.30 -12.68
N GLN A 9 -5.57 -1.00 -13.94
CA GLN A 9 -6.07 0.30 -14.38
C GLN A 9 -7.35 0.71 -13.64
N THR A 10 -8.28 -0.22 -13.43
CA THR A 10 -9.54 0.04 -12.71
C THR A 10 -9.30 0.58 -11.30
N HIS A 11 -8.30 0.05 -10.58
CA HIS A 11 -7.97 0.55 -9.24
C HIS A 11 -7.41 1.98 -9.28
N ARG A 12 -6.64 2.34 -10.31
CA ARG A 12 -6.10 3.70 -10.50
C ARG A 12 -7.20 4.70 -10.78
N GLU A 13 -8.17 4.34 -11.63
CA GLU A 13 -9.35 5.14 -11.95
C GLU A 13 -10.24 5.33 -10.72
N LEU A 14 -10.51 4.27 -9.96
CA LEU A 14 -11.25 4.35 -8.69
C LEU A 14 -10.52 5.26 -7.69
N ALA A 15 -9.21 5.11 -7.54
CA ALA A 15 -8.41 5.95 -6.65
C ALA A 15 -8.53 7.44 -7.01
N SER A 16 -8.59 7.78 -8.31
CA SER A 16 -8.76 9.16 -8.79
C SER A 16 -10.08 9.80 -8.40
N GLY A 17 -11.09 8.99 -8.13
CA GLY A 17 -12.44 9.46 -7.74
C GLY A 17 -12.64 9.60 -6.23
N LEU A 18 -11.67 9.16 -5.40
CA LEU A 18 -11.79 9.22 -3.95
C LEU A 18 -11.29 10.55 -3.40
N SER A 19 -11.96 11.06 -2.37
CA SER A 19 -11.59 12.28 -1.64
C SER A 19 -10.79 12.00 -0.36
N MET A 20 -10.27 10.77 -0.21
CA MET A 20 -9.49 10.32 0.94
C MET A 20 -8.08 9.87 0.50
N PRO A 21 -7.10 9.84 1.41
CA PRO A 21 -5.80 9.24 1.15
C PRO A 21 -5.92 7.79 0.69
N VAL A 22 -5.20 7.44 -0.37
CA VAL A 22 -5.14 6.07 -0.91
C VAL A 22 -3.68 5.63 -0.98
N GLY A 23 -3.37 4.52 -0.32
CA GLY A 23 -2.04 3.92 -0.34
C GLY A 23 -1.87 2.99 -1.55
N LEU A 24 -0.79 3.19 -2.29
CA LEU A 24 -0.41 2.43 -3.47
C LEU A 24 0.87 1.65 -3.19
N LYS A 25 0.76 0.34 -3.03
CA LYS A 25 1.91 -0.52 -2.72
C LYS A 25 2.81 -0.70 -3.94
N ASN A 26 4.12 -0.77 -3.73
CA ASN A 26 5.08 -1.17 -4.76
C ASN A 26 4.79 -2.58 -5.28
N GLY A 27 5.33 -2.89 -6.46
CA GLY A 27 5.20 -4.20 -7.07
C GLY A 27 5.74 -5.34 -6.19
N THR A 28 5.22 -6.56 -6.39
CA THR A 28 5.69 -7.75 -5.65
C THR A 28 7.14 -8.12 -5.95
N ASN A 29 7.66 -7.64 -7.08
CA ASN A 29 9.08 -7.70 -7.48
C ASN A 29 9.96 -6.60 -6.84
N GLY A 30 9.38 -5.71 -6.03
CA GLY A 30 10.07 -4.58 -5.41
C GLY A 30 10.05 -3.28 -6.23
N SER A 31 9.52 -3.30 -7.47
CA SER A 31 9.51 -2.11 -8.33
C SER A 31 8.65 -0.98 -7.77
N ILE A 32 9.27 0.17 -7.58
CA ILE A 32 8.62 1.43 -7.18
C ILE A 32 7.98 2.13 -8.37
N GLU A 33 8.47 1.90 -9.58
CA GLU A 33 7.97 2.54 -10.79
C GLU A 33 6.47 2.31 -11.00
N VAL A 34 6.00 1.09 -10.71
CA VAL A 34 4.56 0.75 -10.79
C VAL A 34 3.72 1.63 -9.86
N ALA A 35 4.20 1.85 -8.62
CA ALA A 35 3.52 2.72 -7.66
C ALA A 35 3.57 4.18 -8.10
N ILE A 36 4.70 4.68 -8.60
CA ILE A 36 4.85 6.04 -9.12
C ILE A 36 3.90 6.28 -10.30
N ASN A 37 3.82 5.35 -11.24
CA ASN A 37 2.91 5.46 -12.38
C ASN A 37 1.45 5.42 -11.93
N ALA A 38 1.12 4.61 -10.92
CA ALA A 38 -0.20 4.57 -10.33
C ALA A 38 -0.55 5.88 -9.60
N LEU A 39 0.42 6.49 -8.89
CA LEU A 39 0.24 7.81 -8.26
C LEU A 39 -0.06 8.90 -9.29
N LYS A 40 0.69 8.96 -10.39
CA LYS A 40 0.43 9.91 -11.48
C LYS A 40 -0.98 9.72 -12.02
N ALA A 41 -1.34 8.48 -12.37
CA ALA A 41 -2.66 8.15 -12.88
C ALA A 41 -3.78 8.51 -11.88
N ALA A 42 -3.62 8.20 -10.58
CA ALA A 42 -4.62 8.53 -9.57
C ALA A 42 -4.79 10.05 -9.35
N ARG A 43 -3.77 10.86 -9.62
CA ARG A 43 -3.84 12.32 -9.49
C ARG A 43 -4.51 13.00 -10.67
N ASP A 44 -4.59 12.32 -11.81
CA ASP A 44 -5.21 12.86 -13.02
C ASP A 44 -6.73 12.60 -13.04
N PRO A 45 -7.51 13.48 -13.69
CA PRO A 45 -8.92 13.22 -13.96
C PRO A 45 -9.10 12.03 -14.91
N HIS A 46 -10.11 11.20 -14.64
CA HIS A 46 -10.50 10.08 -15.49
C HIS A 46 -11.95 10.16 -15.89
N ILE A 47 -12.29 9.58 -17.03
CA ILE A 47 -13.67 9.46 -17.54
C ILE A 47 -13.95 7.97 -17.76
N PHE A 48 -15.00 7.47 -17.15
CA PHE A 48 -15.42 6.08 -17.31
C PHE A 48 -16.95 5.93 -17.19
N LEU A 49 -17.46 4.80 -17.71
CA LEU A 49 -18.86 4.42 -17.55
C LEU A 49 -19.07 3.78 -16.17
N GLY A 50 -20.15 4.14 -15.51
CA GLY A 50 -20.55 3.58 -14.23
C GLY A 50 -22.07 3.62 -14.07
N ILE A 51 -22.54 3.21 -12.88
CA ILE A 51 -23.96 3.22 -12.51
C ILE A 51 -24.15 4.30 -11.44
N ASN A 52 -25.06 5.23 -11.65
CA ASN A 52 -25.40 6.28 -10.70
C ASN A 52 -26.29 5.74 -9.56
N GLN A 53 -26.60 6.60 -8.59
CA GLN A 53 -27.44 6.25 -7.43
C GLN A 53 -28.87 5.85 -7.81
N MET A 54 -29.35 6.22 -9.02
CA MET A 54 -30.66 5.86 -9.54
C MET A 54 -30.65 4.54 -10.35
N GLY A 55 -29.52 3.82 -10.37
CA GLY A 55 -29.37 2.57 -11.12
C GLY A 55 -29.19 2.76 -12.64
N GLN A 56 -28.90 3.96 -13.11
CA GLN A 56 -28.77 4.28 -14.53
C GLN A 56 -27.30 4.31 -14.95
N VAL A 57 -27.01 3.82 -16.15
CA VAL A 57 -25.69 3.96 -16.78
C VAL A 57 -25.40 5.44 -17.02
N SER A 58 -24.25 5.89 -16.55
CA SER A 58 -23.83 7.28 -16.60
C SER A 58 -22.34 7.40 -16.87
N ILE A 59 -21.92 8.51 -17.46
CA ILE A 59 -20.51 8.86 -17.59
C ILE A 59 -20.07 9.55 -16.30
N PHE A 60 -19.03 9.02 -15.67
CA PHE A 60 -18.39 9.61 -14.50
C PHE A 60 -17.10 10.30 -14.91
N GLN A 61 -16.91 11.52 -14.44
CA GLN A 61 -15.65 12.24 -14.54
C GLN A 61 -15.10 12.47 -13.13
N THR A 62 -13.91 11.93 -12.84
CA THR A 62 -13.21 12.18 -11.59
C THR A 62 -12.40 13.49 -11.67
N LYS A 63 -11.98 14.01 -10.52
CA LYS A 63 -11.15 15.22 -10.44
C LYS A 63 -9.67 14.93 -10.24
N GLY A 64 -9.32 13.65 -10.05
CA GLY A 64 -8.02 13.23 -9.54
C GLY A 64 -7.96 13.28 -8.02
N ASN A 65 -7.06 12.45 -7.45
CA ASN A 65 -6.85 12.34 -6.01
C ASN A 65 -5.42 12.78 -5.63
N PRO A 66 -5.24 13.98 -5.10
CA PRO A 66 -3.92 14.48 -4.72
C PRO A 66 -3.36 13.83 -3.45
N TYR A 67 -4.15 13.07 -2.71
CA TYR A 67 -3.78 12.48 -1.40
C TYR A 67 -3.29 11.04 -1.52
N ALA A 68 -3.17 10.51 -2.74
CA ALA A 68 -2.55 9.20 -2.93
C ALA A 68 -1.06 9.23 -2.57
N HIS A 69 -0.56 8.15 -1.95
CA HIS A 69 0.82 8.03 -1.46
C HIS A 69 1.38 6.62 -1.70
N VAL A 70 2.70 6.49 -1.64
CA VAL A 70 3.38 5.20 -1.78
C VAL A 70 3.35 4.41 -0.48
N ILE A 71 3.23 3.08 -0.60
CA ILE A 71 3.47 2.16 0.50
C ILE A 71 4.59 1.19 0.10
N LEU A 72 5.63 1.14 0.92
CA LEU A 72 6.75 0.21 0.76
C LEU A 72 6.46 -1.09 1.51
N ARG A 73 6.42 -2.20 0.78
CA ARG A 73 6.08 -3.53 1.30
C ARG A 73 7.18 -4.58 1.15
N GLY A 74 8.37 -4.16 0.70
CA GLY A 74 9.37 -5.08 0.22
C GLY A 74 8.95 -5.77 -1.09
N GLY A 75 9.82 -6.57 -1.68
CA GLY A 75 9.54 -7.34 -2.89
C GLY A 75 10.80 -7.94 -3.50
N GLY A 76 10.63 -8.95 -4.36
CA GLY A 76 11.77 -9.64 -4.97
C GLY A 76 12.68 -10.35 -3.97
N GLY A 77 12.15 -10.70 -2.78
CA GLY A 77 12.93 -11.32 -1.71
C GLY A 77 13.78 -10.32 -0.90
N GLN A 78 13.60 -9.03 -1.09
CA GLN A 78 14.34 -7.97 -0.40
C GLN A 78 13.39 -7.02 0.34
N PRO A 79 13.73 -6.59 1.57
CA PRO A 79 13.03 -5.50 2.24
C PRO A 79 13.35 -4.16 1.56
N ASN A 80 12.52 -3.13 1.82
CA ASN A 80 12.73 -1.76 1.32
C ASN A 80 12.29 -0.69 2.33
N TYR A 81 12.49 -0.95 3.60
CA TYR A 81 12.12 -0.05 4.70
C TYR A 81 13.32 0.70 5.31
N ASP A 82 14.54 0.30 4.97
CA ASP A 82 15.74 0.92 5.49
C ASP A 82 15.95 2.33 4.93
N GLU A 83 16.81 3.10 5.60
CA GLU A 83 17.08 4.51 5.29
C GLU A 83 17.52 4.72 3.83
N GLN A 84 18.36 3.83 3.29
CA GLN A 84 18.82 3.93 1.91
C GLN A 84 17.66 3.71 0.94
N SER A 85 16.85 2.67 1.16
CA SER A 85 15.69 2.36 0.32
C SER A 85 14.67 3.51 0.34
N VAL A 86 14.42 4.08 1.51
CA VAL A 86 13.53 5.24 1.66
C VAL A 86 14.06 6.45 0.90
N ALA A 87 15.36 6.78 1.04
CA ALA A 87 15.98 7.89 0.31
C ALA A 87 15.94 7.70 -1.21
N GLU A 88 16.11 6.48 -1.71
CA GLU A 88 15.97 6.17 -3.14
C GLU A 88 14.54 6.42 -3.66
N VAL A 89 13.53 6.08 -2.86
CA VAL A 89 12.11 6.32 -3.20
C VAL A 89 11.79 7.82 -3.15
N GLU A 90 12.30 8.55 -2.16
CA GLU A 90 12.17 10.02 -2.08
C GLU A 90 12.73 10.69 -3.33
N ALA A 91 13.93 10.27 -3.77
CA ALA A 91 14.55 10.79 -4.98
C ALA A 91 13.69 10.51 -6.23
N GLN A 92 13.12 9.31 -6.34
CA GLN A 92 12.25 8.95 -7.46
C GLN A 92 10.93 9.74 -7.45
N LEU A 93 10.30 9.92 -6.28
CA LEU A 93 9.09 10.74 -6.13
C LEU A 93 9.36 12.19 -6.50
N LYS A 94 10.47 12.76 -6.03
CA LYS A 94 10.91 14.11 -6.37
C LYS A 94 11.17 14.26 -7.87
N ALA A 95 11.86 13.32 -8.50
CA ALA A 95 12.11 13.32 -9.94
C ALA A 95 10.80 13.23 -10.76
N ALA A 96 9.77 12.57 -10.21
CA ALA A 96 8.45 12.47 -10.80
C ALA A 96 7.55 13.70 -10.50
N ASN A 97 8.03 14.70 -9.75
CA ASN A 97 7.28 15.86 -9.26
C ASN A 97 6.06 15.45 -8.40
N LEU A 98 6.24 14.45 -7.55
CA LEU A 98 5.25 13.94 -6.62
C LEU A 98 5.64 14.26 -5.16
N PRO A 99 4.67 14.42 -4.26
CA PRO A 99 4.95 14.57 -2.83
C PRO A 99 5.68 13.34 -2.28
N SER A 100 6.72 13.57 -1.48
CA SER A 100 7.43 12.51 -0.77
C SER A 100 6.63 12.10 0.46
N GLN A 101 5.56 11.35 0.27
CA GLN A 101 4.72 10.78 1.33
C GLN A 101 4.77 9.26 1.23
N ILE A 102 5.40 8.65 2.22
CA ILE A 102 5.72 7.22 2.24
C ILE A 102 5.11 6.59 3.50
N VAL A 103 4.40 5.49 3.32
CA VAL A 103 3.98 4.60 4.41
C VAL A 103 4.81 3.33 4.32
N ILE A 104 5.28 2.83 5.45
CA ILE A 104 6.02 1.57 5.51
C ILE A 104 5.10 0.46 6.01
N ASP A 105 4.94 -0.56 5.19
CA ASP A 105 4.29 -1.81 5.58
C ASP A 105 5.33 -2.72 6.27
N CYS A 106 5.19 -2.90 7.57
CA CYS A 106 6.11 -3.70 8.38
C CYS A 106 5.98 -5.21 8.16
N SER A 107 4.93 -5.64 7.46
CA SER A 107 4.67 -7.04 7.10
C SER A 107 5.19 -7.39 5.69
N HIS A 108 4.68 -8.44 5.09
CA HIS A 108 4.99 -8.89 3.73
C HIS A 108 6.50 -9.08 3.48
N GLY A 109 7.05 -8.49 2.40
CA GLY A 109 8.45 -8.60 2.05
C GLY A 109 9.40 -7.93 3.04
N ASN A 110 8.94 -6.90 3.76
CA ASN A 110 9.74 -6.20 4.75
C ASN A 110 10.04 -7.05 5.99
N SER A 111 9.18 -7.98 6.34
CA SER A 111 9.40 -8.95 7.42
C SER A 111 9.62 -10.39 6.90
N ASN A 112 9.82 -10.58 5.60
CA ASN A 112 9.89 -11.90 4.98
C ASN A 112 8.69 -12.80 5.34
N LYS A 113 7.51 -12.21 5.56
CA LYS A 113 6.28 -12.87 6.04
C LYS A 113 6.42 -13.54 7.42
N ASP A 114 7.43 -13.19 8.20
CA ASP A 114 7.58 -13.59 9.58
C ASP A 114 7.07 -12.48 10.50
N HIS A 115 5.93 -12.71 11.14
CA HIS A 115 5.28 -11.73 12.01
C HIS A 115 6.20 -11.25 13.16
N ARG A 116 7.15 -12.06 13.60
CA ARG A 116 8.10 -11.72 14.67
C ARG A 116 9.06 -10.61 14.26
N LEU A 117 9.37 -10.51 12.96
CA LEU A 117 10.27 -9.49 12.42
C LEU A 117 9.59 -8.13 12.24
N GLN A 118 8.26 -8.05 12.26
CA GLN A 118 7.54 -6.78 12.13
C GLN A 118 7.95 -5.76 13.21
N ALA A 119 8.24 -6.24 14.42
CA ALA A 119 8.68 -5.36 15.51
C ALA A 119 10.05 -4.71 15.23
N ASP A 120 10.95 -5.42 14.56
CA ASP A 120 12.27 -4.89 14.21
C ASP A 120 12.17 -3.88 13.07
N VAL A 121 11.35 -4.17 12.04
CA VAL A 121 11.02 -3.21 10.98
C VAL A 121 10.42 -1.94 11.60
N PHE A 122 9.44 -2.08 12.49
CA PHE A 122 8.80 -0.97 13.17
C PHE A 122 9.79 -0.11 13.94
N ARG A 123 10.70 -0.71 14.73
CA ARG A 123 11.73 0.03 15.48
C ARG A 123 12.68 0.80 14.57
N ASN A 124 13.10 0.18 13.46
CA ASN A 124 13.96 0.85 12.48
C ASN A 124 13.27 2.08 11.91
N VAL A 125 12.01 1.94 11.47
CA VAL A 125 11.23 3.04 10.89
C VAL A 125 10.98 4.16 11.91
N VAL A 126 10.68 3.82 13.17
CA VAL A 126 10.58 4.80 14.25
C VAL A 126 11.91 5.55 14.45
N GLY A 127 13.05 4.84 14.37
CA GLY A 127 14.37 5.47 14.40
C GLY A 127 14.52 6.53 13.31
N GLN A 128 14.21 6.21 12.07
CA GLN A 128 14.27 7.16 10.95
C GLN A 128 13.38 8.40 11.16
N ILE A 129 12.18 8.22 11.74
CA ILE A 129 11.28 9.35 12.06
C ILE A 129 11.88 10.22 13.17
N LEU A 130 12.50 9.63 14.19
CA LEU A 130 13.17 10.36 15.27
C LEU A 130 14.42 11.09 14.78
N ASP A 131 15.08 10.57 13.73
CA ASP A 131 16.20 11.20 13.03
C ASP A 131 15.73 12.21 11.96
N GLU A 132 14.49 12.75 12.16
CA GLU A 132 13.88 13.83 11.38
C GLU A 132 13.50 13.49 9.93
N ASN A 133 13.37 12.19 9.56
CA ASN A 133 12.79 11.87 8.26
C ASN A 133 11.30 12.24 8.23
N SER A 134 10.98 13.29 7.48
CA SER A 134 9.62 13.85 7.36
C SER A 134 8.80 13.24 6.23
N SER A 135 9.39 12.39 5.40
CA SER A 135 8.69 11.74 4.29
C SER A 135 7.89 10.52 4.73
N ILE A 136 8.28 9.87 5.83
CA ILE A 136 7.56 8.74 6.39
C ILE A 136 6.36 9.27 7.19
N VAL A 137 5.17 9.11 6.60
CA VAL A 137 3.92 9.63 7.17
C VAL A 137 3.10 8.60 7.93
N GLY A 138 3.52 7.34 7.93
CA GLY A 138 2.83 6.28 8.66
C GLY A 138 3.44 4.90 8.49
N MET A 139 2.94 3.96 9.28
CA MET A 139 3.33 2.55 9.26
C MET A 139 2.11 1.65 9.27
N MET A 140 2.25 0.45 8.70
CA MET A 140 1.25 -0.60 8.73
C MET A 140 1.81 -1.82 9.44
N LEU A 141 1.00 -2.42 10.30
CA LEU A 141 1.26 -3.68 10.97
C LEU A 141 0.09 -4.62 10.70
N GLU A 142 0.39 -5.86 10.38
CA GLU A 142 -0.61 -6.92 10.30
C GLU A 142 -0.52 -7.80 11.53
N SER A 143 -1.65 -8.04 12.18
CA SER A 143 -1.71 -8.87 13.37
C SER A 143 -3.05 -9.58 13.47
N ASN A 144 -3.05 -10.70 14.21
CA ASN A 144 -4.25 -11.41 14.63
C ASN A 144 -4.12 -11.75 16.11
N LEU A 145 -5.14 -12.39 16.70
CA LEU A 145 -5.14 -12.76 18.13
C LEU A 145 -4.12 -13.87 18.42
N SER A 146 -3.96 -14.80 17.48
CA SER A 146 -3.01 -15.91 17.57
C SER A 146 -2.06 -15.91 16.37
N GLU A 147 -0.86 -16.38 16.57
CA GLU A 147 0.14 -16.51 15.51
C GLU A 147 -0.21 -17.56 14.47
N GLY A 148 0.39 -17.43 13.29
CA GLY A 148 0.25 -18.37 12.18
C GLY A 148 -0.91 -18.07 11.25
N ASN A 149 -1.13 -18.98 10.33
CA ASN A 149 -2.23 -18.90 9.37
C ASN A 149 -2.92 -20.26 9.21
N GLN A 150 -4.09 -20.24 8.62
CA GLN A 150 -4.89 -21.44 8.33
C GLN A 150 -5.58 -21.29 6.97
N SER A 151 -5.71 -22.41 6.28
CA SER A 151 -6.57 -22.46 5.09
C SER A 151 -8.04 -22.50 5.52
N ILE A 152 -8.93 -21.95 4.69
CA ILE A 152 -10.38 -22.06 4.90
C ILE A 152 -10.79 -23.50 4.56
N PRO A 153 -11.18 -24.32 5.56
CA PRO A 153 -11.58 -25.70 5.33
C PRO A 153 -12.99 -25.75 4.72
N SER A 154 -13.31 -26.88 4.06
CA SER A 154 -14.68 -27.13 3.57
C SER A 154 -15.72 -27.17 4.71
N ASP A 155 -15.30 -27.62 5.88
CA ASP A 155 -16.07 -27.61 7.11
C ASP A 155 -15.66 -26.39 7.95
N LEU A 156 -16.50 -25.36 7.95
CA LEU A 156 -16.22 -24.10 8.63
C LEU A 156 -16.15 -24.21 10.17
N GLU A 157 -16.70 -25.27 10.77
CA GLU A 157 -16.60 -25.52 12.21
C GLU A 157 -15.16 -25.83 12.65
N LYS A 158 -14.30 -26.18 11.71
CA LYS A 158 -12.87 -26.43 11.95
C LYS A 158 -12.01 -25.16 11.95
N LEU A 159 -12.59 -24.00 11.61
CA LEU A 159 -11.87 -22.73 11.69
C LEU A 159 -11.48 -22.41 13.13
N LYS A 160 -10.22 -22.09 13.33
CA LYS A 160 -9.71 -21.64 14.63
C LYS A 160 -9.90 -20.14 14.75
N TYR A 161 -10.66 -19.73 15.76
CA TYR A 161 -10.83 -18.31 16.07
C TYR A 161 -9.48 -17.66 16.41
N GLY A 162 -9.25 -16.47 15.90
CA GLY A 162 -8.04 -15.70 16.17
C GLY A 162 -6.81 -16.08 15.34
N VAL A 163 -6.88 -17.08 14.46
CA VAL A 163 -5.83 -17.44 13.50
C VAL A 163 -6.19 -16.88 12.13
N SER A 164 -5.24 -16.20 11.48
CA SER A 164 -5.45 -15.61 10.15
C SER A 164 -5.78 -16.65 9.09
N VAL A 165 -6.59 -16.28 8.11
CA VAL A 165 -6.82 -17.06 6.87
C VAL A 165 -6.01 -16.51 5.69
N THR A 166 -5.15 -15.54 5.95
CA THR A 166 -4.18 -14.97 5.01
C THR A 166 -2.75 -15.19 5.51
N ASP A 167 -1.76 -14.69 4.80
CA ASP A 167 -0.34 -14.75 5.24
C ASP A 167 -0.02 -13.73 6.33
#